data_c37a46929777ff8928d6255ce2a86112
#
_entry.id   c37a46929777ff8928d6255ce2a86112
#
_cell.length_a   1.000
_cell.length_b   1.000
_cell.length_c   1.000
_cell.angle_alpha   90.00
_cell.angle_beta   90.00
_cell.angle_gamma   90.00
#
_symmetry.space_group_name_H-M   'P 1'
#
loop_
_entity.id
_entity.type
_entity.pdbx_description
1 polymer ?
#
loop_
_entity_poly.entity_id
_entity_poly.type
_entity_poly.pdbx_seq_one_letter_code
_entity_poly.pdbx_strand_id
1 'polypeptide(L)'
;MKRRTQTVALFVVLLLASVASAQQKLDRSKVPPAGKPPALRVPAWTKSTLANGAEFIVSEKHDLPLVSFTITFQGGSSQAESATRRGVAGLTTAMMNEGTKTRDGEALSNALQLLGTTVNVSVGSENGSIGFQSTTSKFPQALEILADMLVNPAFPAEARSACAPSVWSP
;
A
#
# COMPACT_ATOMS: atom_id res chain seq x y z
N MET A 1 22.95 54.08 41.69
CA MET A 1 23.52 53.26 40.59
C MET A 1 23.84 51.79 41.00
N LYS A 2 24.44 51.54 42.15
CA LYS A 2 24.84 50.15 42.61
C LYS A 2 23.71 49.12 42.68
N ARG A 3 22.47 49.51 43.09
CA ARG A 3 21.35 48.55 43.18
C ARG A 3 20.82 48.06 41.82
N ARG A 4 20.84 48.89 40.77
CA ARG A 4 20.42 48.50 39.41
C ARG A 4 21.42 47.55 38.74
N THR A 5 22.70 47.70 38.99
CA THR A 5 23.75 46.80 38.50
C THR A 5 23.67 45.44 39.18
N GLN A 6 23.33 45.38 40.46
CA GLN A 6 23.15 44.10 41.17
C GLN A 6 21.93 43.32 40.71
N THR A 7 20.79 43.98 40.43
CA THR A 7 19.60 43.32 39.87
C THR A 7 19.80 42.78 38.46
N VAL A 8 20.50 43.52 37.60
CA VAL A 8 20.84 43.06 36.25
C VAL A 8 21.79 41.87 36.29
N ALA A 9 22.79 41.89 37.15
CA ALA A 9 23.72 40.77 37.34
C ALA A 9 23.00 39.51 37.83
N LEU A 10 22.03 39.63 38.74
CA LEU A 10 21.24 38.52 39.25
C LEU A 10 20.34 37.89 38.14
N PHE A 11 19.74 38.71 37.28
CA PHE A 11 18.94 38.27 36.15
C PHE A 11 19.77 37.52 35.10
N VAL A 12 20.99 38.00 34.81
CA VAL A 12 21.90 37.33 33.85
C VAL A 12 22.37 35.99 34.39
N VAL A 13 22.66 35.88 35.70
CA VAL A 13 23.03 34.59 36.32
C VAL A 13 21.87 33.59 36.30
N LEU A 14 20.62 34.04 36.53
CA LEU A 14 19.43 33.18 36.44
C LEU A 14 19.17 32.72 35.03
N LEU A 15 19.38 33.57 34.01
CA LEU A 15 19.24 33.19 32.59
C LEU A 15 20.32 32.19 32.15
N LEU A 16 21.54 32.31 32.63
CA LEU A 16 22.63 31.38 32.35
C LEU A 16 22.43 30.02 33.02
N ALA A 17 21.82 29.97 34.20
CA ALA A 17 21.49 28.71 34.89
C ALA A 17 20.39 27.93 34.18
N SER A 18 19.44 28.59 33.52
CA SER A 18 18.37 27.90 32.77
C SER A 18 18.86 27.24 31.48
N VAL A 19 19.93 27.75 30.87
CA VAL A 19 20.50 27.12 29.64
C VAL A 19 21.33 25.87 29.94
N ALA A 20 21.95 25.81 31.15
CA ALA A 20 22.76 24.65 31.55
C ALA A 20 21.92 23.37 31.77
N SER A 21 20.63 23.51 32.10
CA SER A 21 19.74 22.38 32.31
C SER A 21 19.24 21.72 31.01
N ALA A 22 19.36 22.42 29.87
CA ALA A 22 18.85 21.96 28.58
C ALA A 22 19.81 21.00 27.82
N GLN A 23 21.04 20.81 28.32
CA GLN A 23 22.07 20.00 27.68
C GLN A 23 22.31 18.68 28.42
N GLN A 24 21.28 18.00 28.86
CA GLN A 24 21.46 16.65 29.37
C GLN A 24 21.81 15.73 28.18
N LYS A 25 23.11 15.44 28.03
CA LYS A 25 23.64 14.59 26.98
C LYS A 25 23.03 13.20 27.15
N LEU A 26 22.12 12.83 26.25
CA LEU A 26 21.46 11.54 26.26
C LEU A 26 22.54 10.44 26.12
N ASP A 27 22.69 9.62 27.13
CA ASP A 27 23.62 8.49 27.12
C ASP A 27 23.01 7.36 26.26
N ARG A 28 23.39 7.33 25.00
CA ARG A 28 22.93 6.32 24.04
C ARG A 28 23.61 4.95 24.21
N SER A 29 24.56 4.83 25.10
CA SER A 29 25.19 3.54 25.41
C SER A 29 24.28 2.67 26.30
N LYS A 30 23.33 3.30 26.99
CA LYS A 30 22.36 2.59 27.83
C LYS A 30 21.07 2.37 27.04
N VAL A 31 20.85 1.15 26.63
CA VAL A 31 19.56 0.74 26.05
C VAL A 31 18.49 0.85 27.13
N PRO A 32 17.39 1.61 26.91
CA PRO A 32 16.29 1.64 27.85
C PRO A 32 15.78 0.21 28.12
N PRO A 33 15.37 -0.12 29.36
CA PRO A 33 14.79 -1.42 29.64
C PRO A 33 13.59 -1.65 28.72
N ALA A 34 13.49 -2.85 28.18
CA ALA A 34 12.36 -3.22 27.34
C ALA A 34 11.06 -3.02 28.13
N GLY A 35 10.18 -2.16 27.62
CA GLY A 35 8.85 -1.98 28.17
C GLY A 35 8.02 -3.25 28.07
N LYS A 36 6.92 -3.32 28.81
CA LYS A 36 5.98 -4.44 28.67
C LYS A 36 5.50 -4.51 27.21
N PRO A 37 5.60 -5.68 26.54
CA PRO A 37 5.12 -5.82 25.18
C PRO A 37 3.65 -5.38 25.08
N PRO A 38 3.24 -4.65 24.04
CA PRO A 38 1.85 -4.32 23.83
C PRO A 38 1.03 -5.61 23.66
N ALA A 39 -0.17 -5.64 24.22
CA ALA A 39 -1.08 -6.75 24.01
C ALA A 39 -1.50 -6.75 22.53
N LEU A 40 -1.13 -7.78 21.79
CA LEU A 40 -1.55 -7.97 20.41
C LEU A 40 -3.05 -8.34 20.40
N ARG A 41 -3.88 -7.48 19.81
CA ARG A 41 -5.29 -7.77 19.53
C ARG A 41 -5.41 -8.10 18.05
N VAL A 42 -5.55 -9.39 17.74
CA VAL A 42 -5.83 -9.84 16.37
C VAL A 42 -7.33 -9.65 16.15
N PRO A 43 -7.77 -8.92 15.09
CA PRO A 43 -9.19 -8.83 14.75
C PRO A 43 -9.78 -10.22 14.50
N ALA A 44 -11.06 -10.41 14.86
CA ALA A 44 -11.77 -11.62 14.49
C ALA A 44 -11.87 -11.73 12.96
N TRP A 45 -11.80 -12.94 12.45
CA TRP A 45 -11.96 -13.23 11.03
C TRP A 45 -12.84 -14.46 10.85
N THR A 46 -13.54 -14.50 9.73
CA THR A 46 -14.37 -15.63 9.32
C THR A 46 -13.84 -16.19 8.01
N LYS A 47 -13.95 -17.48 7.83
CA LYS A 47 -13.55 -18.19 6.60
C LYS A 47 -14.74 -18.97 6.07
N SER A 48 -14.98 -18.85 4.77
CA SER A 48 -15.97 -19.62 4.02
C SER A 48 -15.38 -20.06 2.69
N THR A 49 -16.06 -20.97 2.00
CA THR A 49 -15.66 -21.44 0.68
C THR A 49 -16.76 -21.08 -0.31
N LEU A 50 -16.37 -20.45 -1.41
CA LEU A 50 -17.28 -20.13 -2.51
C LEU A 50 -17.62 -21.40 -3.34
N ALA A 51 -18.68 -21.36 -4.13
CA ALA A 51 -19.13 -22.48 -4.94
C ALA A 51 -18.08 -23.01 -5.94
N ASN A 52 -17.13 -22.15 -6.35
CA ASN A 52 -16.01 -22.49 -7.22
C ASN A 52 -14.78 -23.05 -6.47
N GLY A 53 -14.89 -23.25 -5.14
CA GLY A 53 -13.81 -23.76 -4.31
C GLY A 53 -12.84 -22.68 -3.78
N ALA A 54 -13.00 -21.41 -4.16
CA ALA A 54 -12.15 -20.35 -3.63
C ALA A 54 -12.44 -20.09 -2.15
N GLU A 55 -11.37 -19.89 -1.37
CA GLU A 55 -11.49 -19.50 0.03
C GLU A 55 -11.82 -18.02 0.14
N PHE A 56 -12.82 -17.69 0.95
CA PHE A 56 -13.21 -16.31 1.23
C PHE A 56 -13.00 -16.01 2.71
N ILE A 57 -12.09 -15.08 3.00
CA ILE A 57 -11.71 -14.70 4.35
C ILE A 57 -12.13 -13.25 4.57
N VAL A 58 -12.88 -13.01 5.64
CA VAL A 58 -13.36 -11.68 6.01
C VAL A 58 -12.90 -11.35 7.43
N SER A 59 -12.33 -10.17 7.59
CA SER A 59 -12.05 -9.57 8.90
C SER A 59 -12.72 -8.22 8.98
N GLU A 60 -13.62 -8.07 9.93
CA GLU A 60 -14.41 -6.85 10.09
C GLU A 60 -13.72 -5.86 11.01
N LYS A 61 -13.62 -4.61 10.54
CA LYS A 61 -13.14 -3.48 11.30
C LYS A 61 -13.95 -2.25 10.94
N HIS A 62 -14.66 -1.69 11.91
CA HIS A 62 -15.64 -0.63 11.67
C HIS A 62 -15.16 0.78 12.06
N ASP A 63 -13.88 0.96 12.29
CA ASP A 63 -13.31 2.28 12.67
C ASP A 63 -13.41 3.30 11.53
N LEU A 64 -13.35 2.83 10.28
CA LEU A 64 -13.42 3.64 9.06
C LEU A 64 -14.35 2.96 8.05
N PRO A 65 -15.08 3.72 7.22
CA PRO A 65 -15.94 3.17 6.18
C PRO A 65 -15.13 2.75 4.94
N LEU A 66 -14.12 1.90 5.13
CA LEU A 66 -13.21 1.42 4.10
C LEU A 66 -13.31 -0.10 3.95
N VAL A 67 -13.19 -0.56 2.72
CA VAL A 67 -13.07 -1.97 2.38
C VAL A 67 -11.79 -2.18 1.58
N SER A 68 -10.92 -3.07 2.05
CA SER A 68 -9.80 -3.60 1.29
C SER A 68 -10.21 -4.97 0.73
N PHE A 69 -10.09 -5.15 -0.57
CA PHE A 69 -10.41 -6.39 -1.25
C PHE A 69 -9.20 -6.88 -2.02
N THR A 70 -8.84 -8.15 -1.84
CA THR A 70 -7.70 -8.75 -2.55
C THR A 70 -8.03 -10.18 -2.93
N ILE A 71 -7.79 -10.52 -4.18
CA ILE A 71 -7.76 -11.89 -4.67
C ILE A 71 -6.30 -12.31 -4.77
N THR A 72 -5.96 -13.42 -4.14
CA THR A 72 -4.64 -14.04 -4.26
C THR A 72 -4.80 -15.38 -4.96
N PHE A 73 -3.96 -15.66 -5.94
CA PHE A 73 -3.94 -16.92 -6.65
C PHE A 73 -2.56 -17.55 -6.60
N GLN A 74 -2.52 -18.86 -6.57
CA GLN A 74 -1.29 -19.63 -6.69
C GLN A 74 -0.89 -19.76 -8.16
N GLY A 75 0.40 -19.84 -8.41
CA GLY A 75 0.96 -19.80 -9.75
C GLY A 75 1.42 -18.40 -10.12
N GLY A 76 2.71 -18.27 -10.35
CA GLY A 76 3.35 -17.02 -10.73
C GLY A 76 4.24 -17.18 -11.94
N SER A 77 5.23 -16.29 -12.09
CA SER A 77 6.13 -16.29 -13.23
C SER A 77 6.90 -17.61 -13.38
N SER A 78 7.25 -18.27 -12.27
CA SER A 78 7.97 -19.57 -12.31
C SER A 78 7.17 -20.69 -12.98
N GLN A 79 5.84 -20.62 -12.96
CA GLN A 79 4.97 -21.60 -13.62
C GLN A 79 4.53 -21.16 -15.02
N ALA A 80 4.34 -19.85 -15.23
CA ALA A 80 3.83 -19.29 -16.48
C ALA A 80 4.95 -19.01 -17.50
N GLU A 81 6.19 -18.87 -17.07
CA GLU A 81 7.32 -18.43 -17.92
C GLU A 81 8.28 -19.57 -18.20
N SER A 82 8.70 -19.68 -19.45
CA SER A 82 9.84 -20.49 -19.87
C SER A 82 11.09 -19.64 -19.99
N ALA A 83 12.26 -20.28 -20.15
CA ALA A 83 13.53 -19.57 -20.35
C ALA A 83 13.50 -18.56 -21.53
N THR A 84 12.65 -18.81 -22.53
CA THR A 84 12.49 -17.97 -23.72
C THR A 84 11.36 -16.94 -23.63
N ARG A 85 10.59 -16.94 -22.53
CA ARG A 85 9.42 -16.08 -22.30
C ARG A 85 9.47 -15.41 -20.93
N ARG A 86 10.66 -15.02 -20.47
CA ARG A 86 10.83 -14.30 -19.20
C ARG A 86 10.21 -12.92 -19.28
N GLY A 87 9.54 -12.49 -18.20
CA GLY A 87 8.92 -11.18 -18.09
C GLY A 87 7.49 -11.12 -18.64
N VAL A 88 6.93 -12.20 -19.19
CA VAL A 88 5.55 -12.21 -19.70
C VAL A 88 4.55 -11.94 -18.60
N ALA A 89 4.74 -12.49 -17.39
CA ALA A 89 3.87 -12.26 -16.27
C ALA A 89 3.86 -10.78 -15.85
N GLY A 90 5.04 -10.15 -15.74
CA GLY A 90 5.18 -8.73 -15.46
C GLY A 90 4.53 -7.84 -16.54
N LEU A 91 4.77 -8.17 -17.80
CA LEU A 91 4.13 -7.46 -18.92
C LEU A 91 2.62 -7.60 -18.89
N THR A 92 2.09 -8.78 -18.59
CA THR A 92 0.65 -9.00 -18.48
C THR A 92 0.05 -8.10 -17.39
N THR A 93 0.66 -8.06 -16.19
CA THR A 93 0.17 -7.22 -15.10
C THR A 93 0.22 -5.73 -15.44
N ALA A 94 1.29 -5.26 -16.09
CA ALA A 94 1.39 -3.87 -16.53
C ALA A 94 0.27 -3.54 -17.53
N MET A 95 0.06 -4.41 -18.52
CA MET A 95 -0.94 -4.19 -19.57
C MET A 95 -2.41 -4.32 -19.11
N MET A 96 -2.68 -4.95 -17.97
CA MET A 96 -4.05 -5.00 -17.42
C MET A 96 -4.59 -3.62 -17.03
N ASN A 97 -3.73 -2.65 -16.78
CA ASN A 97 -4.11 -1.27 -16.50
C ASN A 97 -4.32 -0.42 -17.77
N GLU A 98 -3.97 -0.94 -18.94
CA GLU A 98 -4.05 -0.21 -20.22
C GLU A 98 -5.44 -0.30 -20.88
N GLY A 99 -6.42 -0.91 -20.22
CA GLY A 99 -7.82 -0.93 -20.62
C GLY A 99 -8.46 -2.31 -20.62
N THR A 100 -9.75 -2.28 -20.79
CA THR A 100 -10.63 -3.45 -20.93
C THR A 100 -11.31 -3.42 -22.28
N LYS A 101 -12.08 -4.47 -22.61
CA LYS A 101 -12.92 -4.47 -23.83
C LYS A 101 -14.01 -3.39 -23.83
N THR A 102 -14.38 -2.89 -22.65
CA THR A 102 -15.45 -1.89 -22.48
C THR A 102 -14.93 -0.50 -22.23
N ARG A 103 -13.65 -0.34 -21.82
CA ARG A 103 -13.00 0.93 -21.47
C ARG A 103 -11.57 0.94 -22.00
N ASP A 104 -11.18 1.98 -22.71
CA ASP A 104 -9.77 2.22 -22.99
C ASP A 104 -9.01 2.62 -21.72
N GLY A 105 -7.69 2.75 -21.79
CA GLY A 105 -6.84 3.04 -20.64
C GLY A 105 -7.16 4.36 -19.97
N GLU A 106 -7.52 5.40 -20.73
CA GLU A 106 -7.90 6.70 -20.20
C GLU A 106 -9.26 6.64 -19.48
N ALA A 107 -10.25 6.02 -20.09
CA ALA A 107 -11.57 5.84 -19.49
C ALA A 107 -11.51 4.98 -18.23
N LEU A 108 -10.66 3.92 -18.23
CA LEU A 108 -10.43 3.08 -17.07
C LEU A 108 -9.78 3.87 -15.91
N SER A 109 -8.73 4.62 -16.21
CA SER A 109 -8.04 5.46 -15.24
C SER A 109 -8.96 6.51 -14.65
N ASN A 110 -9.72 7.22 -15.49
CA ASN A 110 -10.68 8.23 -15.06
C ASN A 110 -11.79 7.63 -14.19
N ALA A 111 -12.31 6.45 -14.53
CA ALA A 111 -13.32 5.76 -13.74
C ALA A 111 -12.82 5.42 -12.33
N LEU A 112 -11.59 4.90 -12.23
CA LEU A 112 -10.96 4.60 -10.94
C LEU A 112 -10.69 5.86 -10.11
N GLN A 113 -10.21 6.94 -10.74
CA GLN A 113 -9.97 8.22 -10.06
C GLN A 113 -11.27 8.84 -9.51
N LEU A 114 -12.37 8.77 -10.24
CA LEU A 114 -13.69 9.24 -9.76
C LEU A 114 -14.18 8.42 -8.55
N LEU A 115 -13.81 7.17 -8.48
CA LEU A 115 -14.07 6.32 -7.30
C LEU A 115 -13.10 6.57 -6.16
N GLY A 116 -12.00 7.30 -6.39
CA GLY A 116 -10.93 7.50 -5.40
C GLY A 116 -10.20 6.21 -5.05
N THR A 117 -10.03 5.33 -6.02
CA THR A 117 -9.37 4.02 -5.85
C THR A 117 -8.40 3.73 -6.98
N THR A 118 -7.54 2.76 -6.76
CA THR A 118 -6.65 2.17 -7.77
C THR A 118 -6.69 0.66 -7.65
N VAL A 119 -6.66 -0.05 -8.77
CA VAL A 119 -6.53 -1.50 -8.80
C VAL A 119 -5.05 -1.83 -8.93
N ASN A 120 -4.54 -2.62 -7.99
CA ASN A 120 -3.16 -3.09 -7.98
C ASN A 120 -3.13 -4.53 -8.47
N VAL A 121 -2.34 -4.79 -9.49
CA VAL A 121 -2.09 -6.13 -10.03
C VAL A 121 -0.63 -6.46 -9.86
N SER A 122 -0.32 -7.59 -9.28
CA SER A 122 1.06 -8.03 -9.09
C SER A 122 1.20 -9.53 -9.31
N VAL A 123 2.32 -9.96 -9.88
CA VAL A 123 2.69 -11.36 -10.03
C VAL A 123 4.13 -11.54 -9.55
N GLY A 124 4.30 -12.38 -8.54
CA GLY A 124 5.60 -12.83 -8.07
C GLY A 124 6.03 -14.12 -8.76
N SER A 125 7.04 -14.79 -8.20
CA SER A 125 7.52 -16.08 -8.73
C SER A 125 6.50 -17.22 -8.53
N GLU A 126 5.82 -17.28 -7.40
CA GLU A 126 4.97 -18.39 -7.00
C GLU A 126 3.49 -18.05 -6.86
N ASN A 127 3.17 -16.78 -6.71
CA ASN A 127 1.80 -16.30 -6.54
C ASN A 127 1.57 -14.98 -7.24
N GLY A 128 0.33 -14.62 -7.39
CA GLY A 128 -0.08 -13.29 -7.83
C GLY A 128 -1.25 -12.78 -7.00
N SER A 129 -1.49 -11.49 -7.09
CA SER A 129 -2.62 -10.84 -6.44
C SER A 129 -3.17 -9.70 -7.28
N ILE A 130 -4.47 -9.48 -7.11
CA ILE A 130 -5.15 -8.30 -7.62
C ILE A 130 -6.08 -7.79 -6.55
N GLY A 131 -6.13 -6.47 -6.36
CA GLY A 131 -6.99 -5.91 -5.33
C GLY A 131 -7.05 -4.40 -5.38
N PHE A 132 -7.94 -3.85 -4.56
CA PHE A 132 -8.15 -2.43 -4.39
C PHE A 132 -8.62 -2.10 -2.97
N GLN A 133 -8.56 -0.83 -2.62
CA GLN A 133 -9.20 -0.30 -1.43
C GLN A 133 -10.17 0.81 -1.84
N SER A 134 -11.38 0.80 -1.30
CA SER A 134 -12.38 1.84 -1.56
C SER A 134 -13.24 2.11 -0.33
N THR A 135 -14.03 3.16 -0.39
CA THR A 135 -15.09 3.36 0.61
C THR A 135 -16.20 2.32 0.43
N THR A 136 -16.90 1.98 1.52
CA THR A 136 -18.01 1.02 1.50
C THR A 136 -19.10 1.39 0.48
N SER A 137 -19.37 2.69 0.30
CA SER A 137 -20.37 3.19 -0.65
C SER A 137 -19.98 2.99 -2.12
N LYS A 138 -18.68 2.98 -2.43
CA LYS A 138 -18.16 2.84 -3.80
C LYS A 138 -17.63 1.44 -4.11
N PHE A 139 -17.62 0.57 -3.12
CA PHE A 139 -17.10 -0.79 -3.24
C PHE A 139 -17.74 -1.59 -4.39
N PRO A 140 -19.07 -1.61 -4.59
CA PRO A 140 -19.67 -2.38 -5.68
C PRO A 140 -19.18 -1.95 -7.06
N GLN A 141 -19.05 -0.64 -7.30
CA GLN A 141 -18.58 -0.09 -8.57
C GLN A 141 -17.10 -0.39 -8.81
N ALA A 142 -16.26 -0.29 -7.76
CA ALA A 142 -14.85 -0.65 -7.86
C ALA A 142 -14.66 -2.16 -8.12
N LEU A 143 -15.48 -3.00 -7.51
CA LEU A 143 -15.47 -4.45 -7.75
C LEU A 143 -15.88 -4.81 -9.19
N GLU A 144 -16.85 -4.09 -9.75
CA GLU A 144 -17.27 -4.26 -11.15
C GLU A 144 -16.12 -3.93 -12.12
N ILE A 145 -15.39 -2.84 -11.87
CA ILE A 145 -14.22 -2.47 -12.68
C ILE A 145 -13.12 -3.54 -12.55
N LEU A 146 -12.82 -4.00 -11.33
CA LEU A 146 -11.84 -5.07 -11.13
C LEU A 146 -12.23 -6.34 -11.86
N ALA A 147 -13.51 -6.73 -11.83
CA ALA A 147 -14.01 -7.88 -12.55
C ALA A 147 -13.84 -7.72 -14.07
N ASP A 148 -14.14 -6.55 -14.62
CA ASP A 148 -13.93 -6.25 -16.03
C ASP A 148 -12.46 -6.31 -16.44
N MET A 149 -11.55 -5.80 -15.61
CA MET A 149 -10.10 -5.91 -15.83
C MET A 149 -9.62 -7.36 -15.83
N LEU A 150 -10.19 -8.21 -14.99
CA LEU A 150 -9.81 -9.64 -14.92
C LEU A 150 -10.36 -10.47 -16.07
N VAL A 151 -11.63 -10.25 -16.42
CA VAL A 151 -12.35 -11.12 -17.37
C VAL A 151 -12.22 -10.60 -18.80
N ASN A 152 -12.10 -9.31 -18.98
CA ASN A 152 -12.12 -8.65 -20.27
C ASN A 152 -10.93 -7.70 -20.53
N PRO A 153 -9.68 -8.06 -20.22
CA PRO A 153 -8.54 -7.21 -20.53
C PRO A 153 -8.41 -6.99 -22.04
N ALA A 154 -8.06 -5.76 -22.46
CA ALA A 154 -7.94 -5.42 -23.89
C ALA A 154 -6.57 -5.77 -24.48
N PHE A 155 -5.49 -5.62 -23.70
CA PHE A 155 -4.10 -5.79 -24.14
C PHE A 155 -3.78 -5.03 -25.44
N PRO A 156 -3.96 -3.71 -25.52
CA PRO A 156 -3.77 -2.96 -26.75
C PRO A 156 -2.33 -3.07 -27.26
N ALA A 157 -2.17 -3.20 -28.59
CA ALA A 157 -0.87 -3.45 -29.21
C ALA A 157 0.12 -2.28 -28.98
N GLU A 158 -0.39 -1.06 -28.95
CA GLU A 158 0.38 0.18 -28.73
C GLU A 158 0.97 0.20 -27.31
N ALA A 159 0.18 -0.16 -26.30
CA ALA A 159 0.61 -0.20 -24.92
C ALA A 159 1.70 -1.25 -24.66
N ARG A 160 1.71 -2.34 -25.43
CA ARG A 160 2.72 -3.39 -25.33
C ARG A 160 4.13 -2.86 -25.52
N SER A 161 4.32 -1.98 -26.51
CA SER A 161 5.62 -1.37 -26.79
C SER A 161 6.05 -0.39 -25.70
N ALA A 162 5.11 0.27 -25.04
CA ALA A 162 5.39 1.20 -23.95
C ALA A 162 5.68 0.46 -22.61
N CYS A 163 4.98 -0.65 -22.34
CA CYS A 163 5.16 -1.42 -21.11
C CYS A 163 6.41 -2.33 -21.13
N ALA A 164 6.83 -2.81 -22.31
CA ALA A 164 7.96 -3.73 -22.45
C ALA A 164 9.28 -3.21 -21.84
N PRO A 165 9.72 -1.96 -22.03
CA PRO A 165 10.97 -1.45 -21.46
C PRO A 165 10.98 -1.45 -19.91
N SER A 166 9.84 -1.22 -19.25
CA SER A 166 9.74 -1.20 -17.79
C SER A 166 9.88 -2.59 -17.16
N VAL A 167 9.59 -3.64 -17.94
CA VAL A 167 9.64 -5.04 -17.49
C VAL A 167 11.03 -5.66 -17.74
N TRP A 168 11.74 -5.21 -18.77
CA TRP A 168 13.02 -5.78 -19.19
C TRP A 168 14.21 -4.84 -19.02
N SER A 169 14.05 -3.75 -18.25
CA SER A 169 15.24 -2.94 -17.87
C SER A 169 16.12 -3.75 -16.92
N PRO A 170 17.45 -3.81 -17.19
CA PRO A 170 18.41 -4.56 -16.40
C PRO A 170 18.58 -3.98 -14.99
#